data_6de23a22cf63bf9062b66e3c6f2efb0d
#
_entry.id   6de23a22cf63bf9062b66e3c6f2efb0d
#
_cell.length_a   1.000
_cell.length_b   1.000
_cell.length_c   1.000
_cell.angle_alpha   90.00
_cell.angle_beta   90.00
_cell.angle_gamma   90.00
#
_symmetry.space_group_name_H-M   'P 1'
#
loop_
_entity.id
_entity.type
_entity.pdbx_description
1 polymer ?
#
loop_
_entity_poly.entity_id
_entity_poly.type
_entity_poly.pdbx_seq_one_letter_code
_entity_poly.pdbx_strand_id
1 'polypeptide(L)' 'MDAIKEAAYELRMPVNKLCHELGVSARLMAYYRKNGIPPKMCVQIEKMTNGVVTRKMLRQHDYLEIWPELGE' A
#
# COMPACT_ATOMS: atom_id res chain seq x y z
N MET A 1 -6.96 2.89 10.84
CA MET A 1 -6.73 1.66 10.06
C MET A 1 -5.35 1.69 9.43
N ASP A 2 -4.66 0.57 9.43
CA ASP A 2 -3.34 0.47 8.80
C ASP A 2 -3.47 -0.34 7.51
N ALA A 3 -3.37 0.33 6.37
CA ALA A 3 -3.57 -0.30 5.07
C ALA A 3 -2.52 -1.39 4.77
N ILE A 4 -1.32 -1.25 5.31
CA ILE A 4 -0.29 -2.28 5.13
C ILE A 4 -0.66 -3.54 5.90
N LYS A 5 -1.16 -3.40 7.12
CA LYS A 5 -1.64 -4.55 7.89
C LYS A 5 -2.85 -5.19 7.21
N GLU A 6 -3.74 -4.37 6.65
CA GLU A 6 -4.89 -4.87 5.90
C GLU A 6 -4.43 -5.71 4.70
N ALA A 7 -3.45 -5.21 3.96
CA ALA A 7 -2.93 -5.94 2.80
C ALA A 7 -2.30 -7.27 3.23
N ALA A 8 -1.50 -7.25 4.28
CA ALA A 8 -0.88 -8.48 4.79
C ALA A 8 -1.94 -9.47 5.23
N TYR A 9 -2.96 -9.00 5.94
CA TYR A 9 -4.06 -9.84 6.38
C TYR A 9 -4.80 -10.47 5.19
N GLU A 10 -5.10 -9.64 4.18
CA GLU A 10 -5.79 -10.12 2.98
C GLU A 10 -4.97 -11.18 2.25
N LEU A 11 -3.65 -10.99 2.20
CA LEU A 11 -2.74 -11.92 1.54
C LEU A 11 -2.34 -13.10 2.44
N ARG A 12 -2.83 -13.12 3.67
CA ARG A 12 -2.60 -14.19 4.66
C ARG A 12 -1.12 -14.39 4.93
N MET A 13 -0.40 -13.29 5.14
CA MET A 13 1.01 -13.32 5.46
C MET A 13 1.34 -12.26 6.51
N PRO A 14 2.43 -12.44 7.27
CA PRO A 14 2.88 -11.38 8.19
C PRO A 14 3.43 -10.19 7.42
N VAL A 15 3.43 -9.02 8.08
CA VAL A 15 3.87 -7.77 7.42
C VAL A 15 5.30 -7.88 6.91
N ASN A 16 6.21 -8.51 7.65
CA ASN A 16 7.59 -8.62 7.20
C ASN A 16 7.72 -9.49 5.94
N LYS A 17 6.85 -10.48 5.75
CA LYS A 17 6.85 -11.22 4.50
C LYS A 17 6.33 -10.35 3.36
N LEU A 18 5.30 -9.56 3.60
CA LEU A 18 4.80 -8.62 2.60
C LEU A 18 5.91 -7.64 2.18
N CYS A 19 6.66 -7.13 3.14
CA CYS A 19 7.80 -6.26 2.85
C CYS A 19 8.82 -6.97 1.95
N HIS A 20 9.11 -8.22 2.25
CA HIS A 20 10.04 -9.02 1.44
C HIS A 20 9.52 -9.15 0.00
N GLU A 21 8.23 -9.44 -0.15
CA GLU A 21 7.61 -9.55 -1.47
C GLU A 21 7.66 -8.25 -2.25
N LEU A 22 7.60 -7.13 -1.54
CA LEU A 22 7.67 -5.80 -2.14
C LEU A 22 9.12 -5.32 -2.35
N GLY A 23 10.09 -6.09 -1.88
CA GLY A 23 11.49 -5.73 -2.05
C GLY A 23 11.99 -4.63 -1.12
N VAL A 24 11.36 -4.46 0.03
CA VAL A 24 11.75 -3.41 0.99
C VAL A 24 12.00 -4.01 2.36
N SER A 25 12.85 -3.33 3.15
CA SER A 25 13.08 -3.72 4.53
C SER A 25 11.92 -3.27 5.42
N ALA A 26 11.81 -3.87 6.61
CA ALA A 26 10.81 -3.43 7.58
C ALA A 26 11.03 -1.97 7.98
N ARG A 27 12.29 -1.53 8.07
CA ARG A 27 12.63 -0.16 8.39
C ARG A 27 12.15 0.80 7.31
N LEU A 28 12.38 0.46 6.04
CA LEU A 28 11.95 1.29 4.93
C LEU A 28 10.42 1.36 4.87
N MET A 29 9.76 0.24 5.11
CA MET A 29 8.30 0.22 5.14
C MET A 29 7.77 1.12 6.27
N ALA A 30 8.42 1.11 7.45
CA ALA A 30 8.02 1.99 8.55
C ALA A 30 8.14 3.46 8.14
N TYR A 31 9.18 3.80 7.41
CA TYR A 31 9.35 5.14 6.87
C TYR A 31 8.21 5.50 5.91
N TYR A 32 7.88 4.58 4.99
CA TYR A 32 6.79 4.81 4.04
C TYR A 32 5.44 4.96 4.73
N ARG A 33 5.19 4.17 5.79
CA ARG A 33 3.93 4.25 6.54
C ARG A 33 3.78 5.61 7.20
N LYS A 34 4.87 6.22 7.62
CA LYS A 34 4.88 7.51 8.27
C LYS A 34 4.83 8.67 7.26
N ASN A 35 5.56 8.56 6.16
CA ASN A 35 5.80 9.67 5.24
C ASN A 35 5.08 9.55 3.90
N GLY A 36 4.51 8.39 3.61
CA GLY A 36 3.78 8.16 2.37
C GLY A 36 4.36 6.99 1.59
N ILE A 37 3.47 6.09 1.18
CA ILE A 37 3.86 4.91 0.40
C ILE A 37 4.00 5.34 -1.06
N PRO A 38 5.13 4.98 -1.73
CA PRO A 38 5.32 5.40 -3.12
C PRO A 38 4.17 4.98 -4.02
N PRO A 39 3.78 5.84 -4.98
CA PRO A 39 2.64 5.52 -5.87
C PRO A 39 2.77 4.17 -6.59
N LYS A 40 3.96 3.84 -7.05
CA LYS A 40 4.19 2.58 -7.75
C LYS A 40 3.90 1.38 -6.84
N MET A 41 4.29 1.47 -5.57
CA MET A 41 4.02 0.43 -4.58
C MET A 41 2.52 0.34 -4.26
N CYS A 42 1.83 1.47 -4.25
CA CYS A 42 0.37 1.47 -4.04
C CYS A 42 -0.35 0.68 -5.14
N VAL A 43 0.05 0.89 -6.40
CA VAL A 43 -0.52 0.14 -7.51
C VAL A 43 -0.22 -1.35 -7.36
N GLN A 44 1.00 -1.69 -6.95
CA GLN A 44 1.41 -3.07 -6.76
C GLN A 44 0.57 -3.74 -5.68
N ILE A 45 0.38 -3.09 -4.53
CA ILE A 45 -0.41 -3.62 -3.42
C ILE A 45 -1.87 -3.79 -3.83
N GLU A 46 -2.41 -2.83 -4.56
CA GLU A 46 -3.80 -2.93 -5.03
C GLU A 46 -3.97 -4.15 -5.92
N LYS A 47 -3.03 -4.39 -6.83
CA LYS A 47 -3.07 -5.57 -7.70
C LYS A 47 -2.94 -6.86 -6.91
N MET A 48 -2.00 -6.91 -5.96
CA MET A 48 -1.77 -8.10 -5.15
C MET A 48 -3.01 -8.50 -4.35
N THR A 49 -3.77 -7.52 -3.88
CA THR A 49 -4.96 -7.77 -3.06
C THR A 49 -6.24 -7.79 -3.88
N ASN A 50 -6.15 -7.78 -5.20
CA ASN A 50 -7.32 -7.76 -6.11
C ASN A 50 -8.27 -6.61 -5.79
N GLY A 51 -7.72 -5.45 -5.44
CA GLY A 51 -8.51 -4.26 -5.16
C GLY A 51 -9.10 -4.16 -3.77
N VAL A 52 -8.80 -5.11 -2.88
CA VAL A 52 -9.30 -5.03 -1.51
C VAL A 52 -8.61 -3.88 -0.77
N VAL A 53 -7.30 -3.74 -0.97
CA VAL A 53 -6.57 -2.57 -0.47
C VAL A 53 -6.27 -1.68 -1.67
N THR A 54 -6.87 -0.49 -1.67
CA THR A 54 -6.86 0.39 -2.83
C THR A 54 -5.79 1.47 -2.70
N ARG A 55 -5.48 2.11 -3.84
CA ARG A 55 -4.58 3.26 -3.86
C ARG A 55 -5.12 4.40 -2.99
N LYS A 56 -6.44 4.57 -2.96
CA LYS A 56 -7.07 5.57 -2.10
C LYS A 56 -6.79 5.30 -0.63
N MET A 57 -6.89 4.04 -0.20
CA MET A 57 -6.60 3.67 1.19
C MET A 57 -5.15 3.92 1.56
N LEU A 58 -4.24 3.73 0.62
CA LEU A 58 -2.80 3.85 0.87
C LEU A 58 -2.33 5.31 0.82
N ARG A 59 -3.02 6.17 0.09
CA ARG A 59 -2.67 7.59 -0.02
C ARG A 59 -3.93 8.46 0.06
N GLN A 60 -4.58 8.42 1.21
CA GLN A 60 -5.88 9.07 1.42
C GLN A 60 -5.87 10.58 1.17
N HIS A 61 -4.73 11.23 1.37
CA HIS A 61 -4.66 12.70 1.29
C HIS A 61 -4.42 13.22 -0.12
N ASP A 62 -3.79 12.44 -0.99
CA ASP A 62 -3.36 12.95 -2.28
C ASP A 62 -3.59 11.99 -3.46
N TYR A 63 -4.39 10.96 -3.28
CA TYR A 63 -4.60 9.99 -4.34
C TYR A 63 -5.19 10.61 -5.60
N LEU A 64 -6.01 11.64 -5.47
CA LEU A 64 -6.61 12.31 -6.63
C LEU A 64 -5.60 13.16 -7.40
N GLU A 65 -4.57 13.65 -6.74
CA GLU A 65 -3.49 14.36 -7.41
C GLU A 65 -2.64 13.40 -8.25
N ILE A 66 -2.41 12.20 -7.73
CA ILE A 66 -1.60 11.19 -8.39
C ILE A 66 -2.40 10.44 -9.45
N TRP A 67 -3.65 10.11 -9.13
CA TRP A 67 -4.55 9.34 -9.99
C TRP A 67 -5.88 10.06 -10.15
N PRO A 68 -5.94 11.13 -10.96
CA PRO A 68 -7.18 11.89 -11.12
C PRO A 68 -8.37 11.04 -11.60
N GLU A 69 -8.08 9.98 -12.34
CA GLU A 69 -9.12 9.08 -12.85
C GLU A 69 -9.92 8.40 -11.75
N LEU A 70 -9.37 8.32 -10.53
CA LEU A 70 -10.08 7.70 -9.41
C LEU A 70 -11.18 8.58 -8.84
N GLY A 71 -11.24 9.83 -9.25
CA GLY A 71 -12.24 10.78 -8.78
C GLY A 71 -13.54 10.77 -9.56
N GLU A 72 -13.68 9.90 -10.52
CA GLU A 72 -14.88 9.85 -11.35
C GLU A 72 -16.00 9.01 -10.78
#